data_7530eaa90385dd94676599d387ded76a
#
_entry.id   7530eaa90385dd94676599d387ded76a
#
_cell.length_a   1.000
_cell.length_b   1.000
_cell.length_c   1.000
_cell.angle_alpha   90.00
_cell.angle_beta   90.00
_cell.angle_gamma   90.00
#
_symmetry.space_group_name_H-M   'P 1'
#
loop_
_entity.id
_entity.type
_entity.pdbx_description
1 polymer ?
#
loop_
_entity_poly.entity_id
_entity_poly.type
_entity_poly.pdbx_seq_one_letter_code
_entity_poly.pdbx_strand_id
1 'polypeptide(L)'
;RSRGLGDVYKRQGYAEHAAALTSSHFCSAERQYRFPLEYGGVRTPTAQWTVTGSGALILGASGNGPRVTMVTTGKIADAGITDANNMGAAMAPAAYETLKAHFADTGRTPDYYDLIVTGDLGKIGHAVVMRLFQDDGIDLTGLYTDCGLLIYDLEGQDVHAGGSGCGCSAAVLAGHLLKLLESGQIRRLLFAATGALMSPTASMQGESIPGICHAVAIETQVNT
;
A
#
# COMPACT_ATOMS: atom_id res chain seq x y z
N ARG A 1 6.66 -10.01 -8.33
CA ARG A 1 7.29 -9.66 -9.63
C ARG A 1 6.30 -9.32 -10.76
N SER A 2 5.05 -9.03 -10.49
CA SER A 2 4.05 -8.80 -11.54
C SER A 2 3.81 -7.33 -11.89
N ARG A 3 4.60 -6.41 -11.40
CA ARG A 3 4.41 -4.96 -11.64
C ARG A 3 5.03 -4.44 -12.94
N GLY A 4 5.55 -5.27 -13.81
CA GLY A 4 6.56 -4.69 -14.66
C GLY A 4 6.13 -4.40 -16.08
N LEU A 5 5.59 -5.36 -16.76
CA LEU A 5 5.56 -5.28 -18.22
C LEU A 5 4.42 -4.42 -18.77
N GLY A 6 3.22 -4.51 -18.20
CA GLY A 6 2.08 -3.72 -18.67
C GLY A 6 2.27 -2.22 -18.51
N ASP A 7 2.73 -1.78 -17.34
CA ASP A 7 2.99 -0.36 -17.08
C ASP A 7 4.16 0.20 -17.90
N VAL A 8 5.21 -0.60 -18.09
CA VAL A 8 6.35 -0.21 -18.92
C VAL A 8 5.92 -0.04 -20.38
N TYR A 9 5.20 -1.01 -20.93
CA TYR A 9 4.73 -0.93 -22.32
C TYR A 9 3.78 0.24 -22.54
N LYS A 10 2.92 0.54 -21.58
CA LYS A 10 2.02 1.69 -21.71
C LYS A 10 2.76 3.02 -21.60
N ARG A 11 3.68 3.18 -20.66
CA ARG A 11 4.53 4.38 -20.54
C ARG A 11 5.35 4.64 -21.80
N GLN A 12 5.71 3.59 -22.51
CA GLN A 12 6.48 3.67 -23.76
C GLN A 12 5.60 3.79 -25.01
N GLY A 13 4.28 3.84 -24.88
CA GLY A 13 3.34 3.95 -26.01
C GLY A 13 3.11 2.66 -26.79
N TYR A 14 3.57 1.52 -26.27
CA TYR A 14 3.41 0.22 -26.95
C TYR A 14 2.04 -0.44 -26.77
N ALA A 15 1.20 0.07 -25.86
CA ALA A 15 -0.12 -0.47 -25.62
C ALA A 15 -1.14 0.63 -25.33
N GLU A 16 -2.33 0.53 -25.92
CA GLU A 16 -3.46 1.42 -25.65
C GLU A 16 -4.09 1.15 -24.28
N HIS A 17 -4.07 -0.10 -23.85
CA HIS A 17 -4.57 -0.53 -22.55
C HIS A 17 -3.52 -1.35 -21.81
N ALA A 18 -3.48 -1.21 -20.50
CA ALA A 18 -2.64 -2.01 -19.60
C ALA A 18 -3.50 -2.57 -18.47
N ALA A 19 -3.24 -3.81 -18.09
CA ALA A 19 -3.84 -4.43 -16.91
C ALA A 19 -2.85 -4.45 -15.77
N ALA A 20 -3.22 -3.84 -14.63
CA ALA A 20 -2.53 -3.98 -13.35
C ALA A 20 -3.33 -4.96 -12.49
N LEU A 21 -2.73 -6.09 -12.17
CA LEU A 21 -3.40 -7.12 -11.37
C LEU A 21 -2.45 -7.72 -10.35
N THR A 22 -3.00 -8.06 -9.19
CA THR A 22 -2.26 -8.75 -8.15
C THR A 22 -3.22 -9.54 -7.27
N SER A 23 -2.70 -10.60 -6.66
CA SER A 23 -3.44 -11.47 -5.76
C SER A 23 -2.55 -11.99 -4.65
N SER A 24 -3.15 -12.36 -3.55
CA SER A 24 -2.51 -13.10 -2.47
C SER A 24 -3.47 -14.14 -1.90
N HIS A 25 -2.90 -15.15 -1.27
CA HIS A 25 -3.64 -16.21 -0.63
C HIS A 25 -2.93 -16.58 0.68
N PHE A 26 -3.66 -16.57 1.77
CA PHE A 26 -3.15 -16.79 3.12
C PHE A 26 -2.23 -18.02 3.22
N CYS A 27 -2.74 -19.19 2.87
CA CYS A 27 -2.00 -20.46 3.02
C CYS A 27 -0.68 -20.49 2.25
N SER A 28 -0.63 -19.90 1.05
CA SER A 28 0.57 -19.88 0.22
C SER A 28 1.60 -18.89 0.74
N ALA A 29 1.17 -17.68 1.13
CA ALA A 29 2.06 -16.64 1.59
C ALA A 29 2.66 -16.97 2.97
N GLU A 30 1.86 -17.44 3.89
CA GLU A 30 2.32 -17.78 5.24
C GLU A 30 3.38 -18.90 5.24
N ARG A 31 3.26 -19.89 4.36
CA ARG A 31 4.26 -20.95 4.22
C ARG A 31 5.60 -20.45 3.67
N GLN A 32 5.58 -19.41 2.87
CA GLN A 32 6.77 -18.94 2.18
C GLN A 32 7.52 -17.83 2.91
N TYR A 33 6.79 -16.92 3.55
CA TYR A 33 7.34 -15.62 3.95
C TYR A 33 7.08 -15.26 5.40
N ARG A 34 6.13 -15.94 6.04
CA ARG A 34 5.73 -15.63 7.40
C ARG A 34 5.89 -16.85 8.29
N PHE A 35 5.46 -16.69 9.51
CA PHE A 35 5.54 -17.72 10.53
C PHE A 35 4.73 -18.95 10.09
N PRO A 36 5.35 -20.13 9.95
CA PRO A 36 4.63 -21.33 9.52
C PRO A 36 3.63 -21.77 10.57
N LEU A 37 2.38 -21.96 10.19
CA LEU A 37 1.31 -22.43 11.06
C LEU A 37 1.61 -23.80 11.70
N GLU A 38 2.40 -24.62 11.01
CA GLU A 38 2.82 -25.94 11.45
C GLU A 38 3.65 -25.91 12.74
N TYR A 39 4.30 -24.79 13.06
CA TYR A 39 5.06 -24.65 14.31
C TYR A 39 4.19 -24.28 15.51
N GLY A 40 2.90 -24.04 15.32
CA GLY A 40 1.97 -23.72 16.41
C GLY A 40 2.36 -22.47 17.21
N GLY A 41 3.15 -21.58 16.62
CA GLY A 41 3.59 -20.36 17.29
C GLY A 41 2.46 -19.36 17.50
N VAL A 42 2.55 -18.63 18.61
CA VAL A 42 1.63 -17.54 18.89
C VAL A 42 1.96 -16.35 17.99
N ARG A 43 0.96 -15.82 17.28
CA ARG A 43 1.12 -14.60 16.49
C ARG A 43 1.36 -13.40 17.42
N THR A 44 2.35 -12.59 17.10
CA THR A 44 2.63 -11.36 17.84
C THR A 44 1.53 -10.31 17.59
N PRO A 45 1.33 -9.33 18.49
CA PRO A 45 0.39 -8.23 18.27
C PRO A 45 0.72 -7.37 17.04
N THR A 46 1.97 -7.41 16.56
CA THR A 46 2.43 -6.70 15.37
C THR A 46 2.17 -7.47 14.07
N ALA A 47 1.85 -8.76 14.17
CA ALA A 47 1.60 -9.61 13.01
C ALA A 47 0.35 -9.15 12.25
N GLN A 48 0.42 -9.25 10.93
CA GLN A 48 -0.67 -8.96 10.03
C GLN A 48 -1.18 -10.24 9.38
N TRP A 49 -2.46 -10.27 9.03
CA TRP A 49 -3.07 -11.39 8.35
C TRP A 49 -2.97 -11.24 6.83
N THR A 50 -2.45 -12.25 6.14
CA THR A 50 -2.40 -12.21 4.68
C THR A 50 -3.80 -12.27 4.10
N VAL A 51 -4.14 -11.26 3.30
CA VAL A 51 -5.44 -11.18 2.61
C VAL A 51 -5.52 -12.25 1.52
N THR A 52 -6.56 -13.07 1.58
CA THR A 52 -6.95 -13.92 0.46
C THR A 52 -7.86 -13.11 -0.45
N GLY A 53 -7.29 -12.62 -1.54
CA GLY A 53 -8.01 -11.73 -2.43
C GLY A 53 -7.19 -11.34 -3.65
N SER A 54 -7.86 -10.68 -4.58
CA SER A 54 -7.25 -10.16 -5.80
C SER A 54 -7.90 -8.84 -6.20
N GLY A 55 -7.16 -8.03 -6.95
CA GLY A 55 -7.67 -6.85 -7.62
C GLY A 55 -7.08 -6.73 -9.01
N ALA A 56 -7.89 -6.29 -9.96
CA ALA A 56 -7.49 -6.05 -11.33
C ALA A 56 -7.99 -4.67 -11.78
N LEU A 57 -7.12 -3.89 -12.39
CA LEU A 57 -7.41 -2.57 -12.88
C LEU A 57 -7.02 -2.50 -14.36
N ILE A 58 -7.90 -1.97 -15.18
CA ILE A 58 -7.61 -1.67 -16.58
C ILE A 58 -7.32 -0.18 -16.72
N LEU A 59 -6.14 0.14 -17.22
CA LEU A 59 -5.70 1.50 -17.48
C LEU A 59 -5.77 1.78 -18.99
N GLY A 60 -6.51 2.78 -19.39
CA GLY A 60 -6.63 3.27 -20.76
C GLY A 60 -6.01 4.66 -20.93
N ALA A 61 -5.69 5.06 -22.16
CA ALA A 61 -5.25 6.41 -22.46
C ALA A 61 -6.41 7.43 -22.39
N SER A 62 -7.65 6.95 -22.54
CA SER A 62 -8.89 7.72 -22.48
C SER A 62 -9.96 6.91 -21.78
N GLY A 63 -11.01 7.59 -21.30
CA GLY A 63 -12.15 6.98 -20.61
C GLY A 63 -12.87 7.98 -19.73
N ASN A 64 -14.00 7.59 -19.16
CA ASN A 64 -14.83 8.44 -18.30
C ASN A 64 -14.61 8.18 -16.79
N GLY A 65 -13.71 7.26 -16.45
CA GLY A 65 -13.40 6.94 -15.05
C GLY A 65 -12.43 7.91 -14.38
N PRO A 66 -12.09 7.64 -13.12
CA PRO A 66 -11.04 8.39 -12.41
C PRO A 66 -9.71 8.36 -13.17
N ARG A 67 -8.95 9.43 -13.10
CA ARG A 67 -7.69 9.60 -13.83
C ARG A 67 -6.49 9.56 -12.90
N VAL A 68 -5.44 8.89 -13.32
CA VAL A 68 -4.11 9.04 -12.72
C VAL A 68 -3.54 10.37 -13.18
N THR A 69 -3.37 11.32 -12.26
CA THR A 69 -2.88 12.67 -12.53
C THR A 69 -1.39 12.84 -12.22
N MET A 70 -0.89 12.15 -11.20
CA MET A 70 0.51 12.18 -10.80
C MET A 70 0.99 10.79 -10.39
N VAL A 71 2.28 10.53 -10.57
CA VAL A 71 2.97 9.32 -10.11
C VAL A 71 4.28 9.73 -9.47
N THR A 72 4.53 9.22 -8.26
CA THR A 72 5.81 9.40 -7.57
C THR A 72 6.47 8.03 -7.41
N THR A 73 7.62 7.86 -8.05
CA THR A 73 8.42 6.66 -7.91
C THR A 73 9.25 6.77 -6.64
N GLY A 74 8.98 5.91 -5.67
CA GLY A 74 9.71 5.89 -4.41
C GLY A 74 11.06 5.18 -4.51
N LYS A 75 11.84 5.34 -3.46
CA LYS A 75 13.16 4.71 -3.27
C LYS A 75 13.04 3.54 -2.29
N ILE A 76 14.00 2.63 -2.37
CA ILE A 76 14.18 1.62 -1.32
C ILE A 76 14.65 2.33 -0.06
N ALA A 77 13.97 2.07 1.04
CA ALA A 77 14.34 2.52 2.38
C ALA A 77 14.58 1.31 3.27
N ASP A 78 15.68 1.33 4.01
CA ASP A 78 16.04 0.29 4.96
C ASP A 78 16.30 0.92 6.34
N ALA A 79 15.40 0.66 7.27
CA ALA A 79 15.49 1.15 8.64
C ALA A 79 16.19 0.15 9.59
N GLY A 80 16.80 -0.91 9.06
CA GLY A 80 17.46 -1.93 9.88
C GLY A 80 16.49 -2.86 10.64
N ILE A 81 15.23 -2.90 10.26
CA ILE A 81 14.23 -3.78 10.89
C ILE A 81 14.48 -5.22 10.44
N THR A 82 14.69 -6.11 11.39
CA THR A 82 14.96 -7.55 11.17
C THR A 82 13.78 -8.44 11.58
N ASP A 83 12.80 -7.89 12.30
CA ASP A 83 11.63 -8.65 12.78
C ASP A 83 10.63 -8.88 11.65
N ALA A 84 10.60 -10.11 11.15
CA ALA A 84 9.66 -10.56 10.12
C ALA A 84 8.18 -10.50 10.56
N ASN A 85 7.89 -10.41 11.85
CA ASN A 85 6.54 -10.26 12.38
C ASN A 85 6.08 -8.79 12.44
N ASN A 86 6.94 -7.85 12.07
CA ASN A 86 6.63 -6.42 12.11
C ASN A 86 6.89 -5.75 10.74
N MET A 87 6.22 -6.24 9.72
CA MET A 87 6.35 -5.75 8.34
C MET A 87 5.91 -4.29 8.20
N GLY A 88 4.91 -3.87 8.99
CA GLY A 88 4.46 -2.48 8.98
C GLY A 88 5.58 -1.51 9.36
N ALA A 89 6.35 -1.81 10.40
CA ALA A 89 7.50 -0.99 10.80
C ALA A 89 8.60 -0.98 9.71
N ALA A 90 8.84 -2.11 9.04
CA ALA A 90 9.83 -2.20 7.97
C ALA A 90 9.46 -1.35 6.73
N MET A 91 8.17 -1.26 6.39
CA MET A 91 7.70 -0.53 5.20
C MET A 91 7.39 0.95 5.46
N ALA A 92 7.09 1.33 6.70
CA ALA A 92 6.66 2.69 7.05
C ALA A 92 7.64 3.79 6.63
N PRO A 93 8.97 3.65 6.77
CA PRO A 93 9.92 4.67 6.32
C PRO A 93 9.85 4.91 4.81
N ALA A 94 9.70 3.87 4.01
CA ALA A 94 9.56 4.01 2.56
C ALA A 94 8.26 4.73 2.18
N ALA A 95 7.17 4.46 2.88
CA ALA A 95 5.89 5.16 2.68
C ALA A 95 6.00 6.64 3.04
N TYR A 96 6.57 6.95 4.21
CA TYR A 96 6.80 8.33 4.65
C TYR A 96 7.65 9.11 3.65
N GLU A 97 8.80 8.58 3.24
CA GLU A 97 9.69 9.25 2.29
C GLU A 97 9.04 9.47 0.93
N THR A 98 8.27 8.51 0.45
CA THR A 98 7.57 8.62 -0.83
C THR A 98 6.46 9.66 -0.78
N LEU A 99 5.66 9.69 0.29
CA LEU A 99 4.63 10.70 0.48
C LEU A 99 5.23 12.10 0.62
N LYS A 100 6.30 12.23 1.41
CA LYS A 100 7.03 13.50 1.58
C LYS A 100 7.60 14.02 0.25
N ALA A 101 8.23 13.14 -0.53
CA ALA A 101 8.71 13.47 -1.87
C ALA A 101 7.57 13.87 -2.80
N HIS A 102 6.44 13.15 -2.74
CA HIS A 102 5.26 13.49 -3.54
C HIS A 102 4.78 14.92 -3.26
N PHE A 103 4.65 15.32 -1.99
CA PHE A 103 4.23 16.67 -1.63
C PHE A 103 5.23 17.72 -2.08
N ALA A 104 6.53 17.47 -1.89
CA ALA A 104 7.58 18.39 -2.28
C ALA A 104 7.66 18.57 -3.81
N ASP A 105 7.64 17.46 -4.57
CA ASP A 105 7.85 17.47 -6.02
C ASP A 105 6.63 18.03 -6.77
N THR A 106 5.42 17.83 -6.23
CA THR A 106 4.18 18.30 -6.87
C THR A 106 3.73 19.67 -6.39
N GLY A 107 4.27 20.16 -5.27
CA GLY A 107 3.80 21.37 -4.60
C GLY A 107 2.40 21.23 -3.97
N ARG A 108 1.88 20.01 -3.88
CA ARG A 108 0.58 19.70 -3.26
C ARG A 108 0.78 19.45 -1.78
N THR A 109 -0.09 20.00 -0.97
CA THR A 109 -0.14 19.75 0.48
C THR A 109 -1.06 18.55 0.78
N PRO A 110 -0.98 17.91 1.96
CA PRO A 110 -1.86 16.79 2.30
C PRO A 110 -3.35 17.11 2.16
N ASP A 111 -3.78 18.30 2.53
CA ASP A 111 -5.17 18.81 2.43
C ASP A 111 -5.67 19.00 0.99
N TYR A 112 -4.77 18.94 0.00
CA TYR A 112 -5.20 18.83 -1.40
C TYR A 112 -5.99 17.55 -1.65
N TYR A 113 -5.70 16.47 -0.92
CA TYR A 113 -6.35 15.17 -1.07
C TYR A 113 -7.51 15.02 -0.11
N ASP A 114 -8.59 14.38 -0.58
CA ASP A 114 -9.71 14.00 0.28
C ASP A 114 -9.37 12.75 1.10
N LEU A 115 -8.44 11.92 0.58
CA LEU A 115 -7.97 10.72 1.26
C LEU A 115 -6.56 10.35 0.80
N ILE A 116 -5.71 9.96 1.76
CA ILE A 116 -4.38 9.39 1.53
C ILE A 116 -4.39 7.96 2.07
N VAL A 117 -4.00 6.98 1.26
CA VAL A 117 -4.10 5.57 1.64
C VAL A 117 -2.80 4.84 1.31
N THR A 118 -2.24 4.17 2.32
CA THR A 118 -1.12 3.24 2.11
C THR A 118 -1.57 1.81 1.83
N GLY A 119 -0.66 0.96 1.36
CA GLY A 119 -0.97 -0.36 0.84
C GLY A 119 -1.35 -1.40 1.88
N ASP A 120 -0.45 -1.70 2.80
CA ASP A 120 -0.60 -2.77 3.77
C ASP A 120 0.33 -2.61 4.98
N LEU A 121 0.47 -1.39 5.46
CA LEU A 121 1.26 -1.07 6.65
C LEU A 121 0.62 -1.60 7.93
N GLY A 122 -0.71 -1.73 7.94
CA GLY A 122 -1.47 -2.12 9.11
C GLY A 122 -1.34 -1.14 10.27
N LYS A 123 -1.77 -1.55 11.45
CA LYS A 123 -1.86 -0.71 12.64
C LYS A 123 -0.52 -0.08 13.05
N ILE A 124 0.55 -0.88 13.03
CA ILE A 124 1.86 -0.43 13.48
C ILE A 124 2.49 0.53 12.47
N GLY A 125 2.57 0.16 11.20
CA GLY A 125 3.17 1.01 10.18
C GLY A 125 2.37 2.29 9.93
N HIS A 126 1.03 2.23 10.00
CA HIS A 126 0.18 3.42 9.97
C HIS A 126 0.56 4.40 11.11
N ALA A 127 0.66 3.90 12.35
CA ALA A 127 1.03 4.73 13.49
C ALA A 127 2.43 5.34 13.34
N VAL A 128 3.40 4.58 12.79
CA VAL A 128 4.75 5.09 12.53
C VAL A 128 4.73 6.22 11.49
N VAL A 129 4.01 6.06 10.38
CA VAL A 129 3.88 7.12 9.35
C VAL A 129 3.23 8.37 9.95
N MET A 130 2.13 8.22 10.69
CA MET A 130 1.47 9.34 11.39
C MET A 130 2.45 10.08 12.29
N ARG A 131 3.25 9.36 13.07
CA ARG A 131 4.24 9.95 13.97
C ARG A 131 5.34 10.69 13.22
N LEU A 132 5.88 10.13 12.16
CA LEU A 132 6.93 10.77 11.36
C LEU A 132 6.45 12.08 10.73
N PHE A 133 5.22 12.13 10.22
CA PHE A 133 4.64 13.37 9.71
C PHE A 133 4.36 14.38 10.83
N GLN A 134 3.91 13.93 11.98
CA GLN A 134 3.71 14.80 13.14
C GLN A 134 5.03 15.43 13.62
N ASP A 135 6.13 14.68 13.60
CA ASP A 135 7.47 15.20 13.94
C ASP A 135 7.97 16.24 12.92
N ASP A 136 7.51 16.18 11.66
CA ASP A 136 7.71 17.20 10.64
C ASP A 136 6.71 18.38 10.77
N GLY A 137 5.80 18.38 11.73
CA GLY A 137 4.77 19.40 11.92
C GLY A 137 3.58 19.28 10.95
N ILE A 138 3.41 18.13 10.31
CA ILE A 138 2.31 17.84 9.37
C ILE A 138 1.29 16.93 10.05
N ASP A 139 0.05 17.40 10.16
CA ASP A 139 -1.06 16.60 10.69
C ASP A 139 -1.82 15.90 9.56
N LEU A 140 -1.86 14.57 9.61
CA LEU A 140 -2.60 13.72 8.68
C LEU A 140 -3.91 13.18 9.30
N THR A 141 -4.31 13.65 10.47
CA THR A 141 -5.50 13.17 11.18
C THR A 141 -6.75 13.36 10.32
N GLY A 142 -7.50 12.28 10.15
CA GLY A 142 -8.73 12.26 9.34
C GLY A 142 -8.51 12.21 7.83
N LEU A 143 -7.28 12.40 7.35
CA LEU A 143 -6.93 12.32 5.93
C LEU A 143 -6.24 11.01 5.53
N TYR A 144 -5.59 10.35 6.48
CA TYR A 144 -4.74 9.21 6.21
C TYR A 144 -5.27 7.91 6.80
N THR A 145 -5.23 6.86 6.00
CA THR A 145 -5.54 5.49 6.41
C THR A 145 -4.67 4.48 5.66
N ASP A 146 -4.93 3.19 5.87
CA ASP A 146 -4.17 2.08 5.27
C ASP A 146 -5.12 0.96 4.84
N CYS A 147 -4.85 0.33 3.69
CA CYS A 147 -5.69 -0.76 3.19
C CYS A 147 -5.75 -1.95 4.15
N GLY A 148 -4.68 -2.22 4.90
CA GLY A 148 -4.65 -3.26 5.91
C GLY A 148 -5.57 -2.99 7.09
N LEU A 149 -5.92 -1.71 7.34
CA LEU A 149 -6.91 -1.31 8.35
C LEU A 149 -8.34 -1.36 7.82
N LEU A 150 -8.52 -1.18 6.51
CA LEU A 150 -9.84 -1.12 5.87
C LEU A 150 -10.41 -2.49 5.49
N ILE A 151 -9.55 -3.50 5.28
CA ILE A 151 -9.96 -4.78 4.71
C ILE A 151 -10.62 -5.72 5.74
N TYR A 152 -10.31 -5.54 7.02
CA TYR A 152 -10.80 -6.37 8.11
C TYR A 152 -11.44 -5.53 9.22
N ASP A 153 -12.36 -6.12 9.93
CA ASP A 153 -12.85 -5.60 11.21
C ASP A 153 -11.83 -5.96 12.31
N LEU A 154 -11.03 -4.96 12.71
CA LEU A 154 -9.94 -5.13 13.68
C LEU A 154 -10.42 -5.44 15.10
N GLU A 155 -11.70 -5.15 15.42
CA GLU A 155 -12.29 -5.42 16.73
C GLU A 155 -12.96 -6.79 16.78
N GLY A 156 -13.61 -7.17 15.67
CA GLY A 156 -14.38 -8.41 15.60
C GLY A 156 -13.63 -9.61 15.04
N GLN A 157 -12.47 -9.40 14.41
CA GLN A 157 -11.69 -10.45 13.75
C GLN A 157 -10.30 -10.55 14.37
N ASP A 158 -9.79 -11.79 14.52
CA ASP A 158 -8.46 -12.08 15.05
C ASP A 158 -7.37 -11.84 13.99
N VAL A 159 -7.15 -10.58 13.61
CA VAL A 159 -6.18 -10.17 12.59
C VAL A 159 -5.03 -9.30 13.14
N HIS A 160 -4.98 -9.07 14.44
CA HIS A 160 -3.99 -8.30 15.19
C HIS A 160 -3.72 -6.90 14.60
N ALA A 161 -2.63 -6.75 13.81
CA ALA A 161 -2.28 -5.46 13.21
C ALA A 161 -2.97 -5.18 11.87
N GLY A 162 -3.89 -6.03 11.44
CA GLY A 162 -4.67 -5.84 10.23
C GLY A 162 -4.26 -6.71 9.07
N GLY A 163 -4.69 -6.33 7.86
CA GLY A 163 -4.41 -7.05 6.63
C GLY A 163 -3.05 -6.74 6.03
N SER A 164 -2.53 -7.67 5.24
CA SER A 164 -1.30 -7.50 4.48
C SER A 164 -1.27 -8.43 3.25
N GLY A 165 -0.28 -8.27 2.41
CA GLY A 165 -0.04 -9.11 1.24
C GLY A 165 -0.37 -8.43 -0.09
N CYS A 166 0.09 -9.03 -1.18
CA CYS A 166 -0.01 -8.43 -2.52
C CYS A 166 -1.45 -8.14 -2.95
N GLY A 167 -2.43 -8.92 -2.50
CA GLY A 167 -3.84 -8.73 -2.80
C GLY A 167 -4.53 -7.68 -1.94
N CYS A 168 -3.97 -7.29 -0.78
CA CYS A 168 -4.60 -6.37 0.16
C CYS A 168 -4.92 -5.03 -0.49
N SER A 169 -3.91 -4.29 -0.90
CA SER A 169 -4.07 -2.97 -1.50
C SER A 169 -4.88 -2.98 -2.79
N ALA A 170 -4.72 -4.01 -3.62
CA ALA A 170 -5.47 -4.13 -4.87
C ALA A 170 -6.95 -4.41 -4.64
N ALA A 171 -7.29 -5.28 -3.67
CA ALA A 171 -8.68 -5.58 -3.34
C ALA A 171 -9.40 -4.35 -2.77
N VAL A 172 -8.73 -3.60 -1.88
CA VAL A 172 -9.29 -2.37 -1.31
C VAL A 172 -9.40 -1.27 -2.37
N LEU A 173 -8.37 -1.08 -3.20
CA LEU A 173 -8.42 -0.08 -4.27
C LEU A 173 -9.56 -0.36 -5.24
N ALA A 174 -9.62 -1.60 -5.81
CA ALA A 174 -10.62 -1.97 -6.81
C ALA A 174 -12.04 -2.11 -6.22
N GLY A 175 -12.15 -2.68 -5.02
CA GLY A 175 -13.44 -3.01 -4.40
C GLY A 175 -14.10 -1.89 -3.62
N HIS A 176 -13.30 -0.93 -3.12
CA HIS A 176 -13.79 0.12 -2.22
C HIS A 176 -13.38 1.52 -2.69
N LEU A 177 -12.10 1.84 -2.79
CA LEU A 177 -11.63 3.22 -3.01
C LEU A 177 -12.08 3.78 -4.36
N LEU A 178 -12.03 2.99 -5.44
CA LEU A 178 -12.54 3.43 -6.73
C LEU A 178 -14.05 3.71 -6.71
N LYS A 179 -14.82 2.96 -5.94
CA LYS A 179 -16.25 3.22 -5.77
C LYS A 179 -16.52 4.54 -5.04
N LEU A 180 -15.68 4.92 -4.07
CA LEU A 180 -15.76 6.22 -3.43
C LEU A 180 -15.48 7.36 -4.42
N LEU A 181 -14.51 7.17 -5.31
CA LEU A 181 -14.22 8.12 -6.39
C LEU A 181 -15.36 8.19 -7.41
N GLU A 182 -15.87 7.05 -7.86
CA GLU A 182 -16.96 6.97 -8.84
C GLU A 182 -18.27 7.55 -8.32
N SER A 183 -18.57 7.37 -7.03
CA SER A 183 -19.75 7.94 -6.38
C SER A 183 -19.60 9.42 -6.01
N GLY A 184 -18.39 9.99 -6.16
CA GLY A 184 -18.10 11.36 -5.79
C GLY A 184 -18.01 11.62 -4.27
N GLN A 185 -17.95 10.57 -3.44
CA GLN A 185 -17.73 10.71 -1.99
C GLN A 185 -16.33 11.26 -1.70
N ILE A 186 -15.36 10.87 -2.51
CA ILE A 186 -14.03 11.49 -2.57
C ILE A 186 -13.75 11.87 -4.03
N ARG A 187 -12.92 12.87 -4.25
CA ARG A 187 -12.53 13.34 -5.59
C ARG A 187 -11.06 13.19 -5.87
N ARG A 188 -10.23 13.25 -4.84
CA ARG A 188 -8.77 13.25 -4.94
C ARG A 188 -8.21 12.25 -3.92
N LEU A 189 -7.72 11.13 -4.45
CA LEU A 189 -7.10 10.06 -3.70
C LEU A 189 -5.60 10.05 -3.97
N LEU A 190 -4.78 10.06 -2.91
CA LEU A 190 -3.37 9.71 -3.00
C LEU A 190 -3.19 8.27 -2.51
N PHE A 191 -2.91 7.37 -3.42
CA PHE A 191 -2.74 5.96 -3.14
C PHE A 191 -1.25 5.58 -3.17
N ALA A 192 -0.70 5.13 -2.05
CA ALA A 192 0.72 4.85 -1.85
C ALA A 192 0.94 3.35 -1.58
N ALA A 193 1.13 2.58 -2.65
CA ALA A 193 1.32 1.13 -2.54
C ALA A 193 2.68 0.79 -1.93
N THR A 194 2.66 0.01 -0.86
CA THR A 194 3.82 -0.42 -0.08
C THR A 194 4.26 -1.84 -0.44
N GLY A 195 5.51 -2.15 -0.18
CA GLY A 195 6.07 -3.47 -0.34
C GLY A 195 7.37 -3.63 0.44
N ALA A 196 7.72 -4.84 0.78
CA ALA A 196 8.97 -5.18 1.42
C ALA A 196 9.65 -6.34 0.71
N LEU A 197 10.97 -6.33 0.72
CA LEU A 197 11.77 -7.45 0.24
C LEU A 197 12.08 -8.35 1.43
N MET A 198 11.30 -9.41 1.56
CA MET A 198 11.55 -10.45 2.55
C MET A 198 11.87 -11.76 1.85
N SER A 199 12.97 -12.39 2.25
CA SER A 199 13.40 -13.70 1.80
C SER A 199 13.63 -14.57 3.02
N PRO A 200 13.21 -15.84 3.00
CA PRO A 200 13.49 -16.77 4.12
C PRO A 200 14.98 -16.86 4.45
N THR A 201 15.84 -16.85 3.42
CA THR A 201 17.29 -16.90 3.60
C THR A 201 17.82 -15.66 4.30
N ALA A 202 17.46 -14.47 3.83
CA ALA A 202 17.89 -13.21 4.44
C ALA A 202 17.40 -13.10 5.89
N SER A 203 16.14 -13.44 6.14
CA SER A 203 15.57 -13.43 7.49
C SER A 203 16.27 -14.40 8.45
N MET A 204 16.62 -15.63 8.00
CA MET A 204 17.37 -16.59 8.81
C MET A 204 18.83 -16.14 9.06
N GLN A 205 19.39 -15.30 8.22
CA GLN A 205 20.72 -14.72 8.39
C GLN A 205 20.72 -13.44 9.24
N GLY A 206 19.55 -12.98 9.71
CA GLY A 206 19.42 -11.77 10.50
C GLY A 206 19.56 -10.48 9.69
N GLU A 207 19.41 -10.55 8.36
CA GLU A 207 19.43 -9.37 7.50
C GLU A 207 18.17 -8.52 7.71
N SER A 208 18.31 -7.22 7.45
CA SER A 208 17.20 -6.28 7.51
C SER A 208 16.20 -6.47 6.36
N ILE A 209 15.00 -5.91 6.54
CA ILE A 209 13.89 -6.00 5.59
C ILE A 209 13.71 -4.64 4.90
N PRO A 210 14.28 -4.41 3.71
CA PRO A 210 14.10 -3.16 2.99
C PRO A 210 12.65 -2.98 2.52
N GLY A 211 12.13 -1.76 2.68
CA GLY A 211 10.82 -1.36 2.20
C GLY A 211 10.89 -0.54 0.91
N ILE A 212 9.79 -0.51 0.17
CA ILE A 212 9.58 0.37 -0.97
C ILE A 212 8.13 0.85 -0.99
N CYS A 213 7.92 2.07 -1.50
CA CYS A 213 6.59 2.61 -1.72
C CYS A 213 6.56 3.36 -3.06
N HIS A 214 5.44 3.30 -3.77
CA HIS A 214 5.17 4.14 -4.94
C HIS A 214 3.81 4.78 -4.78
N ALA A 215 3.70 6.09 -5.07
CA ALA A 215 2.46 6.83 -4.92
C ALA A 215 1.83 7.19 -6.27
N VAL A 216 0.51 7.17 -6.31
CA VAL A 216 -0.33 7.53 -7.48
C VAL A 216 -1.44 8.44 -7.00
N ALA A 217 -1.56 9.62 -7.58
CA ALA A 217 -2.72 10.48 -7.39
C ALA A 217 -3.81 10.10 -8.40
N ILE A 218 -5.01 9.81 -7.90
CA ILE A 218 -6.17 9.41 -8.69
C ILE A 218 -7.28 10.42 -8.42
N GLU A 219 -7.79 11.03 -9.49
CA GLU A 219 -8.75 12.14 -9.37
C GLU A 219 -9.95 11.91 -10.29
N THR A 220 -11.15 12.26 -9.80
CA THR A 220 -12.35 12.30 -10.63
C THR A 220 -12.40 13.60 -11.43
N GLN A 221 -12.96 13.52 -12.63
CA GLN A 221 -13.24 14.73 -13.38
C GLN A 221 -14.39 15.49 -12.73
N VAL A 222 -14.19 16.77 -12.49
CA VAL A 222 -15.32 17.67 -12.24
C VAL A 222 -15.98 17.90 -13.60
N ASN A 223 -17.14 17.33 -13.84
CA ASN A 223 -17.97 17.75 -14.97
C ASN A 223 -18.36 19.21 -14.69
N THR A 224 -17.63 20.14 -15.29
CA THR A 224 -17.99 21.56 -15.38
C THR A 224 -19.08 21.73 -16.42
#